data_bb23f8a9903e3eafd9e98c7c48999da1
#
_entry.id   bb23f8a9903e3eafd9e98c7c48999da1
#
_cell.length_a   1.000
_cell.length_b   1.000
_cell.length_c   1.000
_cell.angle_alpha   90.00
_cell.angle_beta   90.00
_cell.angle_gamma   90.00
#
_symmetry.space_group_name_H-M   'P 1'
#
loop_
_entity.id
_entity.type
_entity.pdbx_description
1 polymer ?
#
loop_
_entity_poly.entity_id
_entity_poly.type
_entity_poly.pdbx_seq_one_letter_code
_entity_poly.pdbx_strand_id
1 'polypeptide(L)'
;MSKHPVVEYTSEASWALVEDRFSPFAKETLEKLIKFCEEEISPAVRVAQAQLPDDPALRWKSGIPITEELKIKAKKLGLWNLFLSKAHYPQFGVPLTNLEYAVMAEILGRFGQIASEALNCSAPDTGNMEVLARYGSPEQQKKWLLPLLNGEIRSAFSMTEKHGIAVASSDATNIRTSIRQEGNEIVINGHKWWISGAGDPRCKLHLVLGKSDPNNASAYKQQSIVIVPVDTPGVKVIRPMKVFGYDDAPEGHCEVIYENVRVPLSNLILGWGRGFEIIQGRLGPGRIHHCMRSVGAAQAALDLMLLRVTDPAKKTFGKYLHEHGSILQEIARSRADIDSGRLLVLSAALKIDKHQAKGAMKEIAIAKFTIPKMACTVVDRAMQAFGAEGISQDQQLAQTYAQLRTLRFADGPDEVHMQQVGRNELKRAPGLLQKQQESKRKEKVLLEKAGLTAKL
;
A
#
# COMPACT_ATOMS: atom_id res chain seq x y z
N MET A 1 16.68 -11.07 -30.22
CA MET A 1 16.91 -10.23 -29.03
C MET A 1 16.52 -11.03 -27.79
N SER A 2 17.40 -11.13 -26.79
CA SER A 2 17.03 -11.77 -25.52
C SER A 2 15.88 -10.97 -24.89
N LYS A 3 14.83 -11.66 -24.41
CA LYS A 3 13.72 -11.00 -23.70
C LYS A 3 14.26 -10.40 -22.41
N HIS A 4 13.77 -9.20 -22.03
CA HIS A 4 14.13 -8.60 -20.75
C HIS A 4 13.70 -9.51 -19.59
N PRO A 5 14.55 -9.73 -18.56
CA PRO A 5 14.24 -10.65 -17.45
C PRO A 5 12.89 -10.40 -16.76
N VAL A 6 12.42 -9.15 -16.75
CA VAL A 6 11.13 -8.77 -16.16
C VAL A 6 9.94 -9.54 -16.76
N VAL A 7 10.04 -10.03 -17.98
CA VAL A 7 8.96 -10.78 -18.65
C VAL A 7 8.62 -12.07 -17.92
N GLU A 8 9.58 -12.67 -17.23
CA GLU A 8 9.35 -13.86 -16.40
C GLU A 8 8.53 -13.55 -15.12
N TYR A 9 8.55 -12.28 -14.69
CA TYR A 9 7.88 -11.82 -13.47
C TYR A 9 6.55 -11.11 -13.73
N THR A 10 6.36 -10.60 -14.93
CA THR A 10 5.15 -9.89 -15.33
C THR A 10 4.47 -10.62 -16.50
N SER A 11 4.25 -9.92 -17.63
CA SER A 11 3.87 -10.54 -18.88
C SER A 11 4.53 -9.77 -20.03
N GLU A 12 4.86 -10.47 -21.11
CA GLU A 12 5.45 -9.86 -22.30
C GLU A 12 4.57 -8.71 -22.84
N ALA A 13 3.27 -8.95 -22.92
CA ALA A 13 2.32 -7.94 -23.38
C ALA A 13 2.26 -6.70 -22.49
N SER A 14 2.29 -6.88 -21.16
CA SER A 14 2.30 -5.74 -20.23
C SER A 14 3.61 -4.98 -20.27
N TRP A 15 4.74 -5.68 -20.41
CA TRP A 15 6.05 -5.04 -20.52
C TRP A 15 6.15 -4.22 -21.80
N ALA A 16 5.73 -4.76 -22.93
CA ALA A 16 5.74 -4.06 -24.22
C ALA A 16 4.97 -2.72 -24.21
N LEU A 17 3.96 -2.58 -23.33
CA LEU A 17 3.19 -1.33 -23.19
C LEU A 17 3.97 -0.21 -22.49
N VAL A 18 5.02 -0.55 -21.74
CA VAL A 18 5.72 0.41 -20.87
C VAL A 18 7.24 0.48 -21.11
N GLU A 19 7.81 -0.47 -21.82
CA GLU A 19 9.25 -0.58 -22.03
C GLU A 19 9.90 0.68 -22.59
N ASP A 20 9.26 1.32 -23.56
CA ASP A 20 9.74 2.56 -24.20
C ASP A 20 9.70 3.77 -23.25
N ARG A 21 9.02 3.63 -22.12
CA ARG A 21 8.89 4.68 -21.09
C ARG A 21 9.90 4.53 -19.95
N PHE A 22 10.62 3.41 -19.94
CA PHE A 22 11.66 3.15 -18.95
C PHE A 22 12.97 3.86 -19.36
N SER A 23 13.48 4.67 -18.43
CA SER A 23 14.79 5.28 -18.57
C SER A 23 15.90 4.22 -18.54
N PRO A 24 17.09 4.50 -19.09
CA PRO A 24 18.24 3.60 -18.97
C PRO A 24 18.56 3.26 -17.51
N PHE A 25 18.49 4.25 -16.62
CA PHE A 25 18.69 4.06 -15.19
C PHE A 25 17.64 3.09 -14.58
N ALA A 26 16.38 3.23 -14.97
CA ALA A 26 15.31 2.36 -14.47
C ALA A 26 15.46 0.92 -14.98
N LYS A 27 15.86 0.72 -16.24
CA LYS A 27 16.14 -0.63 -16.80
C LYS A 27 17.29 -1.32 -16.04
N GLU A 28 18.40 -0.63 -15.86
CA GLU A 28 19.53 -1.14 -15.08
C GLU A 28 19.15 -1.43 -13.62
N THR A 29 18.38 -0.54 -12.99
CA THR A 29 17.92 -0.72 -11.62
C THR A 29 16.98 -1.93 -11.51
N LEU A 30 16.10 -2.13 -12.48
CA LEU A 30 15.17 -3.26 -12.54
C LEU A 30 15.92 -4.60 -12.67
N GLU A 31 16.93 -4.68 -13.52
CA GLU A 31 17.77 -5.88 -13.67
C GLU A 31 18.52 -6.21 -12.36
N LYS A 32 19.13 -5.21 -11.73
CA LYS A 32 19.77 -5.37 -10.41
C LYS A 32 18.78 -5.81 -9.35
N LEU A 33 17.57 -5.26 -9.35
CA LEU A 33 16.51 -5.62 -8.43
C LEU A 33 16.07 -7.07 -8.59
N ILE A 34 15.83 -7.52 -9.81
CA ILE A 34 15.45 -8.91 -10.09
C ILE A 34 16.53 -9.85 -9.58
N LYS A 35 17.78 -9.61 -9.97
CA LYS A 35 18.92 -10.41 -9.52
C LYS A 35 19.04 -10.45 -7.99
N PHE A 36 18.91 -9.30 -7.33
CA PHE A 36 18.96 -9.21 -5.87
C PHE A 36 17.83 -9.99 -5.22
N CYS A 37 16.61 -9.92 -5.77
CA CYS A 37 15.48 -10.68 -5.28
C CYS A 37 15.67 -12.20 -5.44
N GLU A 38 16.23 -12.66 -6.55
CA GLU A 38 16.47 -14.09 -6.79
C GLU A 38 17.60 -14.66 -5.92
N GLU A 39 18.72 -13.95 -5.89
CA GLU A 39 19.95 -14.49 -5.27
C GLU A 39 20.00 -14.25 -3.76
N GLU A 40 19.41 -13.17 -3.26
CA GLU A 40 19.54 -12.75 -1.87
C GLU A 40 18.23 -12.79 -1.09
N ILE A 41 17.12 -12.25 -1.65
CA ILE A 41 15.84 -12.18 -0.93
C ILE A 41 15.15 -13.54 -0.88
N SER A 42 15.03 -14.22 -2.02
CA SER A 42 14.31 -15.50 -2.12
C SER A 42 14.80 -16.55 -1.11
N PRO A 43 16.11 -16.84 -1.01
CA PRO A 43 16.62 -17.77 0.00
C PRO A 43 16.47 -17.26 1.44
N ALA A 44 16.46 -15.93 1.65
CA ALA A 44 16.38 -15.33 2.97
C ALA A 44 14.96 -15.38 3.59
N VAL A 45 13.90 -15.59 2.80
CA VAL A 45 12.52 -15.61 3.32
C VAL A 45 12.33 -16.60 4.46
N ARG A 46 12.77 -17.86 4.27
CA ARG A 46 12.68 -18.89 5.33
C ARG A 46 13.65 -18.65 6.47
N VAL A 47 14.82 -18.08 6.20
CA VAL A 47 15.79 -17.71 7.24
C VAL A 47 15.18 -16.63 8.15
N ALA A 48 14.54 -15.61 7.58
CA ALA A 48 13.87 -14.58 8.36
C ALA A 48 12.76 -15.14 9.26
N GLN A 49 11.97 -16.08 8.75
CA GLN A 49 10.95 -16.77 9.55
C GLN A 49 11.58 -17.57 10.71
N ALA A 50 12.68 -18.29 10.45
CA ALA A 50 13.38 -19.07 11.47
C ALA A 50 14.11 -18.21 12.52
N GLN A 51 14.48 -16.98 12.18
CA GLN A 51 15.09 -16.03 13.12
C GLN A 51 14.07 -15.33 14.03
N LEU A 52 12.77 -15.42 13.73
CA LEU A 52 11.72 -14.90 14.58
C LEU A 52 11.50 -15.88 15.75
N PRO A 53 11.64 -15.44 17.02
CA PRO A 53 11.40 -16.31 18.16
C PRO A 53 9.95 -16.84 18.19
N ASP A 54 9.75 -18.07 18.66
CA ASP A 54 8.41 -18.63 18.92
C ASP A 54 7.72 -17.95 20.11
N ASP A 55 8.48 -17.54 21.12
CA ASP A 55 7.95 -16.79 22.27
C ASP A 55 7.40 -15.42 21.84
N PRO A 56 6.09 -15.20 21.99
CA PRO A 56 5.46 -13.92 21.61
C PRO A 56 6.09 -12.71 22.31
N ALA A 57 6.63 -12.85 23.51
CA ALA A 57 7.26 -11.76 24.24
C ALA A 57 8.63 -11.34 23.67
N LEU A 58 9.29 -12.24 22.96
CA LEU A 58 10.60 -11.99 22.35
C LEU A 58 10.51 -11.47 20.92
N ARG A 59 9.46 -11.83 20.19
CA ARG A 59 9.26 -11.46 18.77
C ARG A 59 9.29 -9.94 18.49
N TRP A 60 9.01 -9.14 19.51
CA TRP A 60 8.92 -7.68 19.44
C TRP A 60 10.12 -6.95 20.06
N LYS A 61 11.22 -7.67 20.36
CA LYS A 61 12.40 -7.09 21.05
C LYS A 61 13.54 -6.71 20.11
N SER A 62 13.57 -7.24 18.91
CA SER A 62 14.65 -6.97 17.95
C SER A 62 14.13 -7.01 16.52
N GLY A 63 14.84 -6.36 15.60
CA GLY A 63 14.66 -6.59 14.17
C GLY A 63 15.13 -7.99 13.77
N ILE A 64 14.81 -8.42 12.57
CA ILE A 64 15.21 -9.72 12.02
C ILE A 64 16.63 -9.59 11.45
N PRO A 65 17.63 -10.33 11.95
CA PRO A 65 19.04 -10.14 11.59
C PRO A 65 19.30 -10.21 10.08
N ILE A 66 18.80 -11.23 9.38
CA ILE A 66 19.00 -11.35 7.93
C ILE A 66 18.44 -10.16 7.15
N THR A 67 17.35 -9.53 7.62
CA THR A 67 16.79 -8.35 6.98
C THR A 67 17.75 -7.16 7.08
N GLU A 68 18.44 -6.99 8.21
CA GLU A 68 19.44 -5.92 8.37
C GLU A 68 20.67 -6.16 7.48
N GLU A 69 21.09 -7.39 7.29
CA GLU A 69 22.16 -7.74 6.34
C GLU A 69 21.74 -7.41 4.89
N LEU A 70 20.52 -7.76 4.52
CA LEU A 70 19.97 -7.44 3.21
C LEU A 70 19.88 -5.94 2.94
N LYS A 71 19.55 -5.11 3.96
CA LYS A 71 19.57 -3.65 3.86
C LYS A 71 20.96 -3.12 3.50
N ILE A 72 22.01 -3.67 4.11
CA ILE A 72 23.39 -3.27 3.81
C ILE A 72 23.75 -3.60 2.36
N LYS A 73 23.37 -4.80 1.88
CA LYS A 73 23.58 -5.22 0.49
C LYS A 73 22.80 -4.37 -0.51
N ALA A 74 21.50 -4.12 -0.24
CA ALA A 74 20.65 -3.29 -1.07
C ALA A 74 21.19 -1.87 -1.24
N LYS A 75 21.65 -1.25 -0.14
CA LYS A 75 22.30 0.08 -0.19
C LYS A 75 23.54 0.10 -1.09
N LYS A 76 24.42 -0.90 -0.97
CA LYS A 76 25.64 -1.01 -1.80
C LYS A 76 25.32 -1.13 -3.29
N LEU A 77 24.19 -1.75 -3.63
CA LEU A 77 23.73 -1.91 -5.03
C LEU A 77 22.96 -0.68 -5.55
N GLY A 78 22.68 0.32 -4.71
CA GLY A 78 21.84 1.47 -5.06
C GLY A 78 20.33 1.14 -5.09
N LEU A 79 19.92 0.00 -4.54
CA LEU A 79 18.51 -0.44 -4.43
C LEU A 79 17.90 0.07 -3.12
N TRP A 80 17.80 1.40 -2.99
CA TRP A 80 17.40 2.01 -1.73
C TRP A 80 16.41 3.15 -1.95
N ASN A 81 15.33 3.21 -1.16
CA ASN A 81 14.29 4.24 -1.25
C ASN A 81 13.67 4.40 -2.65
N LEU A 82 13.56 3.34 -3.42
CA LEU A 82 13.14 3.37 -4.84
C LEU A 82 11.75 3.99 -5.05
N PHE A 83 10.91 4.03 -4.00
CA PHE A 83 9.57 4.60 -4.04
C PHE A 83 9.55 6.13 -4.12
N LEU A 84 10.62 6.80 -3.68
CA LEU A 84 10.66 8.24 -3.50
C LEU A 84 11.14 8.92 -4.80
N SER A 85 10.20 9.30 -5.66
CA SER A 85 10.51 9.89 -6.98
C SER A 85 11.15 11.27 -6.86
N LYS A 86 12.29 11.48 -7.52
CA LYS A 86 12.99 12.78 -7.58
C LYS A 86 12.14 13.88 -8.22
N ALA A 87 11.23 13.54 -9.12
CA ALA A 87 10.30 14.50 -9.73
C ALA A 87 9.36 15.15 -8.71
N HIS A 88 9.02 14.43 -7.63
CA HIS A 88 8.14 14.91 -6.56
C HIS A 88 8.91 15.38 -5.32
N TYR A 89 10.11 14.86 -5.10
CA TYR A 89 10.98 15.11 -3.94
C TYR A 89 12.43 15.38 -4.39
N PRO A 90 12.69 16.55 -5.00
CA PRO A 90 13.98 16.82 -5.68
C PRO A 90 15.22 16.66 -4.82
N GLN A 91 15.11 16.93 -3.50
CA GLN A 91 16.24 16.89 -2.56
C GLN A 91 16.54 15.47 -2.05
N PHE A 92 15.55 14.57 -2.03
CA PHE A 92 15.60 13.29 -1.33
C PHE A 92 15.36 12.09 -2.24
N GLY A 93 14.74 12.31 -3.40
CA GLY A 93 14.25 11.24 -4.26
C GLY A 93 15.29 10.64 -5.19
N VAL A 94 14.95 9.47 -5.71
CA VAL A 94 15.69 8.74 -6.74
C VAL A 94 15.13 9.10 -8.14
N PRO A 95 15.92 8.99 -9.22
CA PRO A 95 15.49 9.36 -10.57
C PRO A 95 14.60 8.29 -11.21
N LEU A 96 13.54 7.90 -10.50
CA LEU A 96 12.50 6.98 -10.97
C LEU A 96 11.17 7.70 -11.05
N THR A 97 10.36 7.33 -12.03
CA THR A 97 8.94 7.69 -12.12
C THR A 97 8.09 6.73 -11.28
N ASN A 98 6.82 7.09 -11.03
CA ASN A 98 5.90 6.16 -10.37
C ASN A 98 5.61 4.92 -11.25
N LEU A 99 5.61 5.08 -12.58
CA LEU A 99 5.46 3.96 -13.50
C LEU A 99 6.61 2.96 -13.38
N GLU A 100 7.85 3.46 -13.38
CA GLU A 100 9.06 2.62 -13.26
C GLU A 100 9.07 1.91 -11.90
N TYR A 101 8.76 2.63 -10.81
CA TYR A 101 8.64 2.04 -9.49
C TYR A 101 7.47 1.05 -9.40
N ALA A 102 6.37 1.24 -10.14
CA ALA A 102 5.23 0.32 -10.13
C ALA A 102 5.65 -1.11 -10.50
N VAL A 103 6.43 -1.25 -11.56
CA VAL A 103 6.96 -2.56 -11.99
C VAL A 103 7.93 -3.13 -10.95
N MET A 104 8.82 -2.29 -10.40
CA MET A 104 9.75 -2.72 -9.34
C MET A 104 9.02 -3.17 -8.07
N ALA A 105 7.98 -2.44 -7.66
CA ALA A 105 7.17 -2.79 -6.49
C ALA A 105 6.35 -4.08 -6.71
N GLU A 106 5.93 -4.38 -7.93
CA GLU A 106 5.33 -5.67 -8.27
C GLU A 106 6.33 -6.80 -8.04
N ILE A 107 7.58 -6.65 -8.48
CA ILE A 107 8.64 -7.65 -8.20
C ILE A 107 8.82 -7.84 -6.70
N LEU A 108 8.94 -6.74 -5.93
CA LEU A 108 9.07 -6.82 -4.46
C LEU A 108 7.89 -7.56 -3.82
N GLY A 109 6.66 -7.32 -4.33
CA GLY A 109 5.44 -7.95 -3.82
C GLY A 109 5.43 -9.49 -3.91
N ARG A 110 6.20 -10.08 -4.81
CA ARG A 110 6.34 -11.54 -4.96
C ARG A 110 7.04 -12.20 -3.78
N PHE A 111 7.95 -11.47 -3.12
CA PHE A 111 8.80 -11.97 -2.04
C PHE A 111 8.31 -11.53 -0.64
N GLY A 112 7.13 -10.91 -0.56
CA GLY A 112 6.53 -10.48 0.70
C GLY A 112 7.20 -9.26 1.32
N GLN A 113 6.97 -9.08 2.64
CA GLN A 113 7.39 -7.88 3.34
C GLN A 113 8.91 -7.72 3.45
N ILE A 114 9.65 -8.82 3.58
CA ILE A 114 11.11 -8.80 3.68
C ILE A 114 11.77 -8.07 2.51
N ALA A 115 11.26 -8.24 1.28
CA ALA A 115 11.80 -7.55 0.10
C ALA A 115 11.60 -6.04 0.19
N SER A 116 10.40 -5.59 0.55
CA SER A 116 10.12 -4.16 0.73
C SER A 116 10.92 -3.55 1.87
N GLU A 117 11.07 -4.28 2.98
CA GLU A 117 11.85 -3.86 4.15
C GLU A 117 13.34 -3.74 3.82
N ALA A 118 13.92 -4.71 3.13
CA ALA A 118 15.33 -4.72 2.76
C ALA A 118 15.75 -3.53 1.89
N LEU A 119 14.83 -2.95 1.13
CA LEU A 119 15.06 -1.81 0.24
C LEU A 119 14.58 -0.47 0.85
N ASN A 120 14.16 -0.45 2.12
CA ASN A 120 13.53 0.70 2.77
C ASN A 120 12.31 1.24 2.00
N CYS A 121 11.53 0.33 1.41
CA CYS A 121 10.33 0.62 0.63
C CYS A 121 9.06 0.11 1.33
N SER A 122 9.12 -0.12 2.65
CA SER A 122 8.02 -0.67 3.45
C SER A 122 7.16 0.41 4.09
N ALA A 123 5.85 0.20 4.15
CA ALA A 123 4.96 1.01 4.97
C ALA A 123 5.12 0.64 6.46
N PRO A 124 4.89 1.57 7.40
CA PRO A 124 4.38 2.94 7.24
C PRO A 124 5.43 3.98 6.86
N ASP A 125 6.73 3.63 6.91
CA ASP A 125 7.83 4.56 6.77
C ASP A 125 7.83 5.31 5.44
N THR A 126 7.52 4.62 4.33
CA THR A 126 7.44 5.27 3.01
C THR A 126 6.49 6.48 3.04
N GLY A 127 5.28 6.31 3.57
CA GLY A 127 4.33 7.40 3.67
C GLY A 127 4.74 8.48 4.68
N ASN A 128 5.41 8.11 5.77
CA ASN A 128 5.90 9.07 6.76
C ASN A 128 7.10 9.87 6.23
N MET A 129 8.00 9.24 5.46
CA MET A 129 9.07 9.92 4.75
C MET A 129 8.53 10.92 3.73
N GLU A 130 7.49 10.56 2.96
CA GLU A 130 6.82 11.50 2.04
C GLU A 130 6.18 12.69 2.76
N VAL A 131 5.55 12.46 3.94
CA VAL A 131 5.00 13.54 4.77
C VAL A 131 6.11 14.50 5.21
N LEU A 132 7.19 13.97 5.77
CA LEU A 132 8.29 14.79 6.27
C LEU A 132 9.04 15.50 5.14
N ALA A 133 9.22 14.85 3.99
CA ALA A 133 9.87 15.43 2.82
C ALA A 133 9.05 16.60 2.22
N ARG A 134 7.72 16.51 2.26
CA ARG A 134 6.84 17.52 1.67
C ARG A 134 6.44 18.63 2.64
N TYR A 135 6.19 18.29 3.90
CA TYR A 135 5.53 19.15 4.87
C TYR A 135 6.37 19.45 6.13
N GLY A 136 7.46 18.71 6.34
CA GLY A 136 8.34 18.89 7.47
C GLY A 136 9.17 20.18 7.37
N SER A 137 9.43 20.83 8.50
CA SER A 137 10.41 21.92 8.56
C SER A 137 11.84 21.38 8.32
N PRO A 138 12.81 22.24 7.98
CA PRO A 138 14.21 21.83 7.84
C PRO A 138 14.75 21.09 9.07
N GLU A 139 14.37 21.53 10.29
CA GLU A 139 14.75 20.89 11.55
C GLU A 139 14.11 19.53 11.71
N GLN A 140 12.81 19.39 11.36
CA GLN A 140 12.09 18.12 11.37
C GLN A 140 12.67 17.14 10.33
N GLN A 141 13.01 17.63 9.14
CA GLN A 141 13.67 16.84 8.11
C GLN A 141 15.05 16.35 8.58
N LYS A 142 15.87 17.22 9.13
CA LYS A 142 17.19 16.85 9.65
C LYS A 142 17.09 15.83 10.79
N LYS A 143 16.17 16.04 11.74
CA LYS A 143 16.05 15.21 12.95
C LYS A 143 15.40 13.85 12.67
N TRP A 144 14.40 13.79 11.75
CA TRP A 144 13.56 12.62 11.59
C TRP A 144 13.60 12.00 10.18
N LEU A 145 13.53 12.84 9.13
CA LEU A 145 13.51 12.33 7.77
C LEU A 145 14.85 11.69 7.37
N LEU A 146 15.99 12.35 7.64
CA LEU A 146 17.28 11.81 7.24
C LEU A 146 17.58 10.45 7.88
N PRO A 147 17.35 10.22 9.20
CA PRO A 147 17.52 8.90 9.79
C PRO A 147 16.56 7.85 9.23
N LEU A 148 15.30 8.21 8.87
CA LEU A 148 14.36 7.31 8.19
C LEU A 148 14.86 6.94 6.79
N LEU A 149 15.30 7.93 6.00
CA LEU A 149 15.87 7.70 4.67
C LEU A 149 17.13 6.82 4.73
N ASN A 150 17.92 6.96 5.80
CA ASN A 150 19.08 6.12 6.04
C ASN A 150 18.70 4.72 6.56
N GLY A 151 17.45 4.48 6.96
CA GLY A 151 17.00 3.22 7.56
C GLY A 151 17.60 2.97 8.96
N GLU A 152 18.03 4.03 9.66
CA GLU A 152 18.56 3.99 11.01
C GLU A 152 17.47 3.86 12.07
N ILE A 153 16.30 4.41 11.77
CA ILE A 153 15.09 4.37 12.59
C ILE A 153 13.89 3.96 11.76
N ARG A 154 12.82 3.59 12.48
CA ARG A 154 11.48 3.38 11.92
C ARG A 154 10.48 4.33 12.54
N SER A 155 9.27 4.35 12.00
CA SER A 155 8.21 5.26 12.41
C SER A 155 6.84 4.59 12.38
N ALA A 156 5.85 5.25 12.99
CA ALA A 156 4.47 4.84 12.91
C ALA A 156 3.55 6.01 12.51
N PHE A 157 2.43 5.70 11.86
CA PHE A 157 1.38 6.68 11.56
C PHE A 157 0.15 6.40 12.41
N SER A 158 -0.05 7.21 13.45
CA SER A 158 -1.05 7.00 14.49
C SER A 158 -2.34 7.75 14.17
N MET A 159 -3.21 7.12 13.35
CA MET A 159 -4.46 7.71 12.87
C MET A 159 -5.69 7.01 13.44
N THR A 160 -5.84 5.71 13.18
CA THR A 160 -7.03 4.91 13.52
C THR A 160 -7.25 4.82 15.03
N GLU A 161 -8.51 4.97 15.48
CA GLU A 161 -8.86 5.03 16.90
C GLU A 161 -9.67 3.84 17.36
N LYS A 162 -9.45 3.44 18.62
CA LYS A 162 -10.27 2.50 19.36
C LYS A 162 -11.21 3.29 20.26
N HIS A 163 -12.37 3.65 19.76
CA HIS A 163 -13.44 4.20 20.59
C HIS A 163 -14.71 3.41 20.39
N GLY A 164 -15.52 3.30 21.45
CA GLY A 164 -16.77 2.56 21.44
C GLY A 164 -17.67 2.84 20.23
N ILE A 165 -18.89 2.46 20.27
CA ILE A 165 -19.87 2.28 19.17
C ILE A 165 -19.95 3.43 18.13
N ALA A 166 -19.36 4.61 18.37
CA ALA A 166 -19.63 5.82 17.60
C ALA A 166 -18.55 6.26 16.60
N VAL A 167 -17.39 5.61 16.51
CA VAL A 167 -16.30 6.08 15.63
C VAL A 167 -16.04 5.11 14.48
N ALA A 168 -16.50 5.48 13.29
CA ALA A 168 -16.08 4.82 12.06
C ALA A 168 -14.67 5.31 11.69
N SER A 169 -13.67 4.45 11.79
CA SER A 169 -12.26 4.75 11.48
C SER A 169 -12.01 5.18 10.04
N SER A 170 -12.96 4.92 9.13
CA SER A 170 -12.91 5.34 7.73
C SER A 170 -13.19 6.84 7.52
N ASP A 171 -13.73 7.52 8.52
CA ASP A 171 -14.01 8.95 8.50
C ASP A 171 -13.06 9.70 9.43
N ALA A 172 -12.05 10.34 8.85
CA ALA A 172 -11.07 11.12 9.60
C ALA A 172 -11.68 12.33 10.34
N THR A 173 -12.87 12.77 9.98
CA THR A 173 -13.56 13.86 10.69
C THR A 173 -14.10 13.42 12.06
N ASN A 174 -14.25 12.10 12.29
CA ASN A 174 -14.68 11.52 13.54
C ASN A 174 -13.57 11.31 14.58
N ILE A 175 -12.32 11.62 14.25
CA ILE A 175 -11.19 11.46 15.17
C ILE A 175 -11.44 12.25 16.46
N ARG A 176 -11.18 11.62 17.61
CA ARG A 176 -11.41 12.16 18.95
C ARG A 176 -10.13 12.42 19.74
N THR A 177 -8.99 11.83 19.36
CA THR A 177 -7.69 12.19 19.94
C THR A 177 -7.57 13.69 19.98
N SER A 178 -7.41 14.27 21.17
CA SER A 178 -7.28 15.70 21.33
C SER A 178 -5.82 16.14 21.17
N ILE A 179 -5.63 17.22 20.45
CA ILE A 179 -4.35 17.93 20.34
C ILE A 179 -4.65 19.37 20.70
N ARG A 180 -4.06 19.88 21.77
CA ARG A 180 -4.27 21.27 22.21
C ARG A 180 -2.95 21.93 22.56
N GLN A 181 -2.89 23.23 22.36
CA GLN A 181 -1.76 24.03 22.80
C GLN A 181 -1.92 24.44 24.27
N GLU A 182 -0.88 24.24 25.05
CA GLU A 182 -0.74 24.76 26.42
C GLU A 182 0.61 25.47 26.55
N GLY A 183 0.60 26.80 26.54
CA GLY A 183 1.84 27.58 26.50
C GLY A 183 2.68 27.29 25.26
N ASN A 184 3.91 26.84 25.46
CA ASN A 184 4.85 26.49 24.39
C ASN A 184 4.84 24.97 24.06
N GLU A 185 3.90 24.23 24.59
CA GLU A 185 3.77 22.79 24.38
C GLU A 185 2.47 22.43 23.69
N ILE A 186 2.48 21.26 23.08
CA ILE A 186 1.31 20.55 22.56
C ILE A 186 1.02 19.40 23.51
N VAL A 187 -0.23 19.31 23.96
CA VAL A 187 -0.72 18.23 24.82
C VAL A 187 -1.62 17.32 24.04
N ILE A 188 -1.34 16.02 24.08
CA ILE A 188 -2.04 14.99 23.31
C ILE A 188 -2.67 13.97 24.25
N ASN A 189 -3.97 13.69 24.02
CA ASN A 189 -4.70 12.62 24.71
C ASN A 189 -5.50 11.82 23.68
N GLY A 190 -5.34 10.50 23.67
CA GLY A 190 -6.05 9.65 22.72
C GLY A 190 -5.75 8.17 22.85
N HIS A 191 -6.59 7.36 22.21
CA HIS A 191 -6.47 5.91 22.19
C HIS A 191 -6.52 5.41 20.74
N LYS A 192 -5.40 4.92 20.25
CA LYS A 192 -5.19 4.49 18.88
C LYS A 192 -5.01 2.98 18.82
N TRP A 193 -5.35 2.37 17.69
CA TRP A 193 -5.09 0.97 17.43
C TRP A 193 -4.83 0.71 15.94
N TRP A 194 -4.40 -0.50 15.61
CA TRP A 194 -3.94 -0.87 14.26
C TRP A 194 -2.81 0.03 13.76
N ILE A 195 -1.95 0.47 14.68
CA ILE A 195 -0.83 1.35 14.35
C ILE A 195 0.36 0.49 13.95
N SER A 196 0.61 0.41 12.64
CA SER A 196 1.70 -0.36 12.07
C SER A 196 3.05 0.20 12.50
N GLY A 197 3.96 -0.67 12.89
CA GLY A 197 5.33 -0.32 13.28
C GLY A 197 5.47 0.28 14.68
N ALA A 198 4.36 0.55 15.40
CA ALA A 198 4.46 1.21 16.71
C ALA A 198 5.14 0.35 17.80
N GLY A 199 5.14 -0.97 17.65
CA GLY A 199 5.80 -1.91 18.56
C GLY A 199 7.21 -2.30 18.11
N ASP A 200 7.65 -1.86 16.95
CA ASP A 200 8.99 -2.14 16.45
C ASP A 200 10.04 -1.45 17.34
N PRO A 201 11.05 -2.15 17.87
CA PRO A 201 12.08 -1.55 18.73
C PRO A 201 12.89 -0.47 18.04
N ARG A 202 12.92 -0.44 16.72
CA ARG A 202 13.57 0.58 15.90
C ARG A 202 12.69 1.83 15.69
N CYS A 203 11.39 1.75 16.01
CA CYS A 203 10.48 2.91 15.94
C CYS A 203 10.92 3.99 16.91
N LYS A 204 11.11 5.22 16.42
CA LYS A 204 11.54 6.37 17.24
C LYS A 204 10.53 7.51 17.25
N LEU A 205 9.56 7.50 16.33
CA LEU A 205 8.55 8.56 16.26
C LEU A 205 7.21 8.02 15.78
N HIS A 206 6.14 8.62 16.31
CA HIS A 206 4.80 8.50 15.79
C HIS A 206 4.36 9.82 15.14
N LEU A 207 3.78 9.78 13.95
CA LEU A 207 3.01 10.89 13.39
C LEU A 207 1.56 10.75 13.86
N VAL A 208 1.17 11.57 14.83
CA VAL A 208 -0.13 11.45 15.51
C VAL A 208 -1.13 12.41 14.93
N LEU A 209 -2.22 11.87 14.37
CA LEU A 209 -3.39 12.65 13.94
C LEU A 209 -4.37 12.82 15.09
N GLY A 210 -4.77 14.05 15.36
CA GLY A 210 -5.79 14.36 16.37
C GLY A 210 -6.56 15.62 16.03
N LYS A 211 -7.62 15.88 16.79
CA LYS A 211 -8.50 17.03 16.65
C LYS A 211 -7.95 18.19 17.47
N SER A 212 -7.61 19.28 16.80
CA SER A 212 -7.01 20.47 17.41
C SER A 212 -7.96 21.67 17.49
N ASP A 213 -8.97 21.73 16.61
CA ASP A 213 -10.01 22.77 16.60
C ASP A 213 -11.38 22.16 16.32
N PRO A 214 -12.01 21.53 17.34
CA PRO A 214 -13.29 20.84 17.18
C PRO A 214 -14.44 21.77 16.76
N ASN A 215 -14.33 23.08 16.98
CA ASN A 215 -15.33 24.09 16.67
C ASN A 215 -15.16 24.73 15.30
N ASN A 216 -14.13 24.37 14.53
CA ASN A 216 -13.93 24.90 13.19
C ASN A 216 -15.10 24.57 12.28
N ALA A 217 -15.66 25.56 11.57
CA ALA A 217 -16.79 25.39 10.67
C ALA A 217 -16.53 24.37 9.56
N SER A 218 -15.26 24.19 9.15
CA SER A 218 -14.86 23.14 8.21
C SER A 218 -14.37 21.91 8.94
N ALA A 219 -15.10 20.80 8.84
CA ALA A 219 -14.69 19.50 9.41
C ALA A 219 -13.29 19.06 8.96
N TYR A 220 -12.83 19.49 7.78
CA TYR A 220 -11.51 19.20 7.21
C TYR A 220 -10.38 20.08 7.73
N LYS A 221 -10.68 21.08 8.57
CA LYS A 221 -9.70 21.95 9.23
C LYS A 221 -9.63 21.73 10.75
N GLN A 222 -10.34 20.73 11.26
CA GLN A 222 -10.36 20.41 12.69
C GLN A 222 -9.14 19.61 13.17
N GLN A 223 -8.39 18.98 12.26
CA GLN A 223 -7.32 18.04 12.60
C GLN A 223 -5.93 18.62 12.35
N SER A 224 -4.98 18.21 13.18
CA SER A 224 -3.56 18.48 13.04
C SER A 224 -2.75 17.19 13.17
N ILE A 225 -1.49 17.20 12.67
CA ILE A 225 -0.55 16.11 12.84
C ILE A 225 0.67 16.61 13.61
N VAL A 226 1.06 15.83 14.61
CA VAL A 226 2.18 16.15 15.51
C VAL A 226 3.17 14.98 15.52
N ILE A 227 4.46 15.29 15.48
CA ILE A 227 5.54 14.33 15.69
C ILE A 227 5.66 14.06 17.19
N VAL A 228 5.52 12.81 17.59
CA VAL A 228 5.66 12.36 18.96
C VAL A 228 6.80 11.35 19.04
N PRO A 229 7.94 11.67 19.70
CA PRO A 229 8.96 10.69 20.03
C PRO A 229 8.36 9.57 20.89
N VAL A 230 8.75 8.31 20.64
CA VAL A 230 8.14 7.15 21.32
C VAL A 230 8.47 7.06 22.80
N ASP A 231 9.58 7.67 23.22
CA ASP A 231 10.04 7.75 24.61
C ASP A 231 9.43 8.91 25.40
N THR A 232 8.53 9.70 24.79
CA THR A 232 7.83 10.79 25.46
C THR A 232 6.94 10.23 26.57
N PRO A 233 7.03 10.77 27.81
CA PRO A 233 6.16 10.34 28.91
C PRO A 233 4.67 10.38 28.53
N GLY A 234 3.94 9.30 28.85
CA GLY A 234 2.53 9.16 28.51
C GLY A 234 2.26 8.41 27.20
N VAL A 235 3.26 8.10 26.38
CA VAL A 235 3.15 7.18 25.24
C VAL A 235 3.21 5.75 25.75
N LYS A 236 2.19 4.96 25.47
CA LYS A 236 2.08 3.56 25.90
C LYS A 236 1.70 2.66 24.74
N VAL A 237 2.60 1.76 24.32
CA VAL A 237 2.26 0.66 23.41
C VAL A 237 1.69 -0.47 24.28
N ILE A 238 0.41 -0.79 24.08
CA ILE A 238 -0.35 -1.68 24.99
C ILE A 238 -0.17 -3.14 24.60
N ARG A 239 -0.34 -3.46 23.34
CA ARG A 239 -0.22 -4.84 22.83
C ARG A 239 -0.13 -4.88 21.30
N PRO A 240 0.43 -5.93 20.73
CA PRO A 240 0.29 -6.23 19.31
C PRO A 240 -1.14 -6.65 18.96
N MET A 241 -1.55 -6.33 17.74
CA MET A 241 -2.80 -6.76 17.12
C MET A 241 -2.51 -7.92 16.18
N LYS A 242 -3.43 -8.86 16.05
CA LYS A 242 -3.27 -10.03 15.19
C LYS A 242 -4.28 -10.04 14.04
N VAL A 243 -3.83 -10.37 12.84
CA VAL A 243 -4.69 -10.59 11.67
C VAL A 243 -4.78 -12.09 11.43
N PHE A 244 -5.94 -12.69 11.65
CA PHE A 244 -6.14 -14.14 11.58
C PHE A 244 -5.11 -14.97 12.37
N GLY A 245 -4.61 -14.40 13.49
CA GLY A 245 -3.60 -15.04 14.33
C GLY A 245 -2.15 -14.63 14.03
N TYR A 246 -1.86 -14.04 12.87
CA TYR A 246 -0.54 -13.49 12.53
C TYR A 246 -0.32 -12.14 13.21
N ASP A 247 0.80 -11.98 13.90
CA ASP A 247 1.18 -10.73 14.60
C ASP A 247 2.09 -9.82 13.75
N ASP A 248 2.64 -10.36 12.66
CA ASP A 248 3.56 -9.68 11.73
C ASP A 248 4.74 -8.96 12.45
N ALA A 249 5.21 -9.56 13.57
CA ALA A 249 6.33 -9.01 14.34
C ALA A 249 7.64 -8.96 13.53
N PRO A 250 8.48 -7.94 13.74
CA PRO A 250 8.30 -6.81 14.66
C PRO A 250 7.55 -5.61 14.06
N GLU A 251 7.21 -5.63 12.75
CA GLU A 251 6.65 -4.49 12.01
C GLU A 251 5.12 -4.40 12.12
N GLY A 252 4.46 -5.36 12.75
CA GLY A 252 3.00 -5.50 12.83
C GLY A 252 2.29 -4.32 13.47
N HIS A 253 1.02 -4.51 13.75
CA HIS A 253 0.12 -3.45 14.23
C HIS A 253 0.00 -3.46 15.74
N CYS A 254 -0.09 -2.28 16.37
CA CYS A 254 -0.23 -2.16 17.82
C CYS A 254 -1.40 -1.27 18.25
N GLU A 255 -1.82 -1.50 19.50
CA GLU A 255 -2.70 -0.61 20.25
C GLU A 255 -1.84 0.36 21.06
N VAL A 256 -2.12 1.67 20.95
CA VAL A 256 -1.32 2.75 21.56
C VAL A 256 -2.20 3.73 22.30
N ILE A 257 -1.79 4.12 23.51
CA ILE A 257 -2.44 5.16 24.32
C ILE A 257 -1.49 6.36 24.44
N TYR A 258 -2.06 7.54 24.36
CA TYR A 258 -1.41 8.82 24.65
C TYR A 258 -2.14 9.45 25.85
N GLU A 259 -1.46 9.55 26.98
CA GLU A 259 -1.98 10.14 28.22
C GLU A 259 -1.19 11.37 28.59
N ASN A 260 -1.78 12.56 28.42
CA ASN A 260 -1.14 13.84 28.70
C ASN A 260 0.27 13.95 28.11
N VAL A 261 0.45 13.43 26.90
CA VAL A 261 1.73 13.47 26.17
C VAL A 261 2.05 14.92 25.81
N ARG A 262 3.22 15.39 26.21
CA ARG A 262 3.67 16.77 26.00
C ARG A 262 4.86 16.82 25.06
N VAL A 263 4.76 17.63 24.02
CA VAL A 263 5.84 17.85 23.04
C VAL A 263 5.93 19.34 22.69
N PRO A 264 7.10 19.85 22.25
CA PRO A 264 7.25 21.23 21.83
C PRO A 264 6.34 21.59 20.64
N LEU A 265 5.98 22.88 20.52
CA LEU A 265 5.23 23.39 19.34
C LEU A 265 5.93 23.12 18.01
N SER A 266 7.27 23.04 18.00
CA SER A 266 8.07 22.70 16.82
C SER A 266 7.82 21.30 16.27
N ASN A 267 7.11 20.44 16.99
CA ASN A 267 6.71 19.11 16.53
C ASN A 267 5.41 19.12 15.69
N LEU A 268 4.73 20.27 15.60
CA LEU A 268 3.56 20.43 14.72
C LEU A 268 4.02 20.41 13.25
N ILE A 269 3.41 19.57 12.42
CA ILE A 269 3.74 19.49 11.00
C ILE A 269 2.83 20.47 10.23
N LEU A 270 3.42 21.32 9.38
CA LEU A 270 2.78 22.27 8.47
C LEU A 270 1.94 23.36 9.14
N GLY A 271 1.31 23.11 10.29
CA GLY A 271 0.50 24.06 11.04
C GLY A 271 -0.83 23.49 11.53
N TRP A 272 -1.50 24.29 12.37
CA TRP A 272 -2.79 23.94 12.94
C TRP A 272 -3.88 23.80 11.87
N GLY A 273 -4.76 22.80 12.02
CA GLY A 273 -5.89 22.54 11.11
C GLY A 273 -5.48 21.99 9.73
N ARG A 274 -4.21 21.63 9.52
CA ARG A 274 -3.69 21.13 8.24
C ARG A 274 -3.58 19.60 8.19
N GLY A 275 -4.05 18.90 9.23
CA GLY A 275 -3.92 17.43 9.32
C GLY A 275 -4.60 16.69 8.17
N PHE A 276 -5.80 17.10 7.76
CA PHE A 276 -6.52 16.45 6.65
C PHE A 276 -5.79 16.60 5.31
N GLU A 277 -5.20 17.77 5.05
CA GLU A 277 -4.37 18.01 3.86
C GLU A 277 -3.16 17.07 3.80
N ILE A 278 -2.46 16.90 4.94
CA ILE A 278 -1.33 16.01 5.05
C ILE A 278 -1.74 14.56 4.79
N ILE A 279 -2.87 14.10 5.36
CA ILE A 279 -3.40 12.75 5.12
C ILE A 279 -3.64 12.51 3.63
N GLN A 280 -4.27 13.44 2.93
CA GLN A 280 -4.54 13.27 1.50
C GLN A 280 -3.25 13.18 0.67
N GLY A 281 -2.23 13.97 1.04
CA GLY A 281 -0.91 13.92 0.42
C GLY A 281 -0.17 12.60 0.66
N ARG A 282 -0.31 12.02 1.87
CA ARG A 282 0.32 10.74 2.26
C ARG A 282 -0.33 9.52 1.63
N LEU A 283 -1.66 9.45 1.70
CA LEU A 283 -2.38 8.23 1.33
C LEU A 283 -2.46 8.02 -0.19
N GLY A 284 -2.31 9.05 -1.00
CA GLY A 284 -2.36 8.95 -2.46
C GLY A 284 -1.32 7.98 -3.02
N PRO A 285 -0.02 8.25 -2.88
CA PRO A 285 1.06 7.35 -3.31
C PRO A 285 1.04 6.01 -2.57
N GLY A 286 0.85 6.01 -1.25
CA GLY A 286 0.82 4.79 -0.43
C GLY A 286 -0.21 3.77 -0.93
N ARG A 287 -1.40 4.21 -1.33
CA ARG A 287 -2.45 3.35 -1.89
C ARG A 287 -1.99 2.59 -3.14
N ILE A 288 -1.31 3.28 -4.05
CA ILE A 288 -0.87 2.65 -5.30
C ILE A 288 0.31 1.69 -5.04
N HIS A 289 1.21 2.03 -4.12
CA HIS A 289 2.30 1.14 -3.73
C HIS A 289 1.78 -0.20 -3.16
N HIS A 290 0.72 -0.17 -2.35
CA HIS A 290 0.05 -1.40 -1.88
C HIS A 290 -0.55 -2.20 -3.04
N CYS A 291 -1.19 -1.53 -4.01
CA CYS A 291 -1.76 -2.20 -5.19
C CYS A 291 -0.65 -2.86 -6.03
N MET A 292 0.47 -2.17 -6.27
CA MET A 292 1.61 -2.71 -7.02
C MET A 292 2.12 -4.01 -6.38
N ARG A 293 2.41 -4.00 -5.08
CA ARG A 293 2.86 -5.20 -4.35
C ARG A 293 1.81 -6.31 -4.33
N SER A 294 0.53 -5.96 -4.27
CA SER A 294 -0.56 -6.96 -4.29
C SER A 294 -0.64 -7.72 -5.61
N VAL A 295 -0.33 -7.08 -6.75
CA VAL A 295 -0.24 -7.77 -8.05
C VAL A 295 0.89 -8.80 -8.01
N GLY A 296 2.06 -8.43 -7.48
CA GLY A 296 3.19 -9.34 -7.31
C GLY A 296 2.89 -10.53 -6.40
N ALA A 297 2.21 -10.27 -5.27
CA ALA A 297 1.78 -11.34 -4.35
C ALA A 297 0.78 -12.31 -5.02
N ALA A 298 -0.16 -11.79 -5.81
CA ALA A 298 -1.08 -12.62 -6.58
C ALA A 298 -0.35 -13.47 -7.63
N GLN A 299 0.65 -12.88 -8.31
CA GLN A 299 1.49 -13.61 -9.25
C GLN A 299 2.26 -14.75 -8.55
N ALA A 300 2.88 -14.49 -7.39
CA ALA A 300 3.57 -15.52 -6.62
C ALA A 300 2.62 -16.66 -6.18
N ALA A 301 1.39 -16.33 -5.80
CA ALA A 301 0.39 -17.33 -5.45
C ALA A 301 -0.02 -18.20 -6.65
N LEU A 302 -0.16 -17.60 -7.84
CA LEU A 302 -0.41 -18.36 -9.08
C LEU A 302 0.77 -19.28 -9.41
N ASP A 303 2.01 -18.82 -9.27
CA ASP A 303 3.20 -19.63 -9.52
C ASP A 303 3.27 -20.83 -8.57
N LEU A 304 2.99 -20.62 -7.26
CA LEU A 304 2.86 -21.73 -6.30
C LEU A 304 1.74 -22.70 -6.69
N MET A 305 0.60 -22.20 -7.16
CA MET A 305 -0.48 -23.04 -7.67
C MET A 305 -0.02 -23.89 -8.86
N LEU A 306 0.71 -23.32 -9.83
CA LEU A 306 1.24 -24.05 -10.98
C LEU A 306 2.20 -25.16 -10.53
N LEU A 307 3.14 -24.88 -9.62
CA LEU A 307 4.04 -25.88 -9.05
C LEU A 307 3.26 -27.02 -8.37
N ARG A 308 2.25 -26.66 -7.57
CA ARG A 308 1.40 -27.66 -6.86
C ARG A 308 0.66 -28.58 -7.81
N VAL A 309 0.04 -28.05 -8.85
CA VAL A 309 -0.84 -28.83 -9.73
C VAL A 309 -0.08 -29.69 -10.75
N THR A 310 1.20 -29.37 -10.96
CA THR A 310 2.11 -30.14 -11.83
C THR A 310 3.02 -31.12 -11.06
N ASP A 311 3.00 -31.09 -9.72
CA ASP A 311 3.82 -31.97 -8.88
C ASP A 311 3.49 -33.46 -9.14
N PRO A 312 4.45 -34.26 -9.61
CA PRO A 312 4.23 -35.67 -9.93
C PRO A 312 3.87 -36.53 -8.71
N ALA A 313 4.19 -36.06 -7.49
CA ALA A 313 3.83 -36.74 -6.25
C ALA A 313 2.36 -36.49 -5.83
N LYS A 314 1.66 -35.55 -6.47
CA LYS A 314 0.32 -35.10 -6.06
C LYS A 314 -0.76 -35.50 -7.07
N LYS A 315 -0.99 -36.83 -7.20
CA LYS A 315 -2.05 -37.36 -8.05
C LYS A 315 -3.33 -37.60 -7.25
N THR A 316 -4.47 -37.27 -7.86
CA THR A 316 -5.82 -37.48 -7.30
C THR A 316 -6.66 -38.22 -8.31
N PHE A 317 -7.29 -39.33 -7.90
CA PHE A 317 -8.05 -40.20 -8.79
C PHE A 317 -7.24 -40.69 -10.02
N GLY A 318 -5.95 -40.98 -9.84
CA GLY A 318 -5.06 -41.45 -10.89
C GLY A 318 -4.55 -40.40 -11.87
N LYS A 319 -4.91 -39.12 -11.69
CA LYS A 319 -4.55 -37.99 -12.55
C LYS A 319 -3.78 -36.93 -11.78
N TYR A 320 -2.98 -36.15 -12.49
CA TYR A 320 -2.43 -34.91 -11.93
C TYR A 320 -3.55 -33.88 -11.69
N LEU A 321 -3.34 -32.96 -10.74
CA LEU A 321 -4.36 -31.93 -10.47
C LEU A 321 -4.67 -31.07 -11.70
N HIS A 322 -3.68 -30.73 -12.52
CA HIS A 322 -3.86 -29.94 -13.74
C HIS A 322 -4.64 -30.67 -14.85
N GLU A 323 -4.81 -31.99 -14.77
CA GLU A 323 -5.65 -32.75 -15.72
C GLU A 323 -7.15 -32.68 -15.40
N HIS A 324 -7.51 -32.05 -14.24
CA HIS A 324 -8.90 -31.78 -13.89
C HIS A 324 -9.31 -30.40 -14.43
N GLY A 325 -10.38 -30.38 -15.26
CA GLY A 325 -10.78 -29.18 -16.02
C GLY A 325 -11.09 -27.95 -15.16
N SER A 326 -11.59 -28.12 -13.92
CA SER A 326 -11.84 -27.04 -12.97
C SER A 326 -10.55 -26.30 -12.60
N ILE A 327 -9.45 -27.01 -12.41
CA ILE A 327 -8.14 -26.42 -12.08
C ILE A 327 -7.63 -25.54 -13.23
N LEU A 328 -7.75 -26.01 -14.49
CA LEU A 328 -7.35 -25.21 -15.65
C LEU A 328 -8.15 -23.91 -15.76
N GLN A 329 -9.44 -23.96 -15.42
CA GLN A 329 -10.29 -22.75 -15.39
C GLN A 329 -9.83 -21.75 -14.32
N GLU A 330 -9.47 -22.24 -13.12
CA GLU A 330 -8.99 -21.35 -12.05
C GLU A 330 -7.62 -20.74 -12.38
N ILE A 331 -6.73 -21.47 -13.04
CA ILE A 331 -5.46 -20.94 -13.57
C ILE A 331 -5.73 -19.82 -14.58
N ALA A 332 -6.63 -20.08 -15.56
CA ALA A 332 -6.97 -19.11 -16.60
C ALA A 332 -7.60 -17.82 -16.00
N ARG A 333 -8.55 -17.97 -15.06
CA ARG A 333 -9.16 -16.85 -14.35
C ARG A 333 -8.12 -16.05 -13.57
N SER A 334 -7.22 -16.72 -12.87
CA SER A 334 -6.16 -16.06 -12.09
C SER A 334 -5.22 -15.28 -12.98
N ARG A 335 -4.83 -15.83 -14.15
CA ARG A 335 -4.02 -15.10 -15.13
C ARG A 335 -4.72 -13.84 -15.64
N ALA A 336 -5.98 -13.96 -16.05
CA ALA A 336 -6.79 -12.84 -16.55
C ALA A 336 -6.97 -11.75 -15.48
N ASP A 337 -7.25 -12.13 -14.24
CA ASP A 337 -7.42 -11.23 -13.11
C ASP A 337 -6.12 -10.46 -12.83
N ILE A 338 -4.97 -11.14 -12.79
CA ILE A 338 -3.65 -10.51 -12.53
C ILE A 338 -3.29 -9.53 -13.65
N ASP A 339 -3.43 -9.92 -14.92
CA ASP A 339 -3.07 -9.05 -16.05
C ASP A 339 -3.97 -7.81 -16.13
N SER A 340 -5.29 -7.99 -15.93
CA SER A 340 -6.22 -6.87 -15.84
C SER A 340 -5.87 -5.93 -14.68
N GLY A 341 -5.55 -6.50 -13.51
CA GLY A 341 -5.15 -5.75 -12.33
C GLY A 341 -3.87 -4.96 -12.55
N ARG A 342 -2.86 -5.57 -13.17
CA ARG A 342 -1.60 -4.91 -13.53
C ARG A 342 -1.83 -3.68 -14.40
N LEU A 343 -2.68 -3.79 -15.43
CA LEU A 343 -2.99 -2.66 -16.32
C LEU A 343 -3.65 -1.50 -15.56
N LEU A 344 -4.54 -1.77 -14.60
CA LEU A 344 -5.12 -0.74 -13.74
C LEU A 344 -4.06 0.00 -12.91
N VAL A 345 -3.12 -0.74 -12.34
CA VAL A 345 -2.01 -0.17 -11.56
C VAL A 345 -1.09 0.69 -12.43
N LEU A 346 -0.68 0.18 -13.59
CA LEU A 346 0.17 0.93 -14.53
C LEU A 346 -0.52 2.21 -15.03
N SER A 347 -1.82 2.14 -15.31
CA SER A 347 -2.63 3.31 -15.68
C SER A 347 -2.67 4.37 -14.56
N ALA A 348 -2.84 3.94 -13.30
CA ALA A 348 -2.84 4.85 -12.16
C ALA A 348 -1.45 5.48 -11.96
N ALA A 349 -0.37 4.72 -12.07
CA ALA A 349 1.01 5.19 -11.95
C ALA A 349 1.35 6.24 -13.02
N LEU A 350 1.02 5.97 -14.30
CA LEU A 350 1.16 6.93 -15.39
C LEU A 350 0.38 8.23 -15.15
N LYS A 351 -0.80 8.13 -14.56
CA LYS A 351 -1.62 9.30 -14.25
C LYS A 351 -1.00 10.13 -13.13
N ILE A 352 -0.40 9.48 -12.13
CA ILE A 352 0.32 10.16 -11.04
C ILE A 352 1.52 10.91 -11.60
N ASP A 353 2.31 10.31 -12.50
CA ASP A 353 3.46 10.95 -13.13
C ASP A 353 3.07 12.24 -13.90
N LYS A 354 1.91 12.23 -14.56
CA LYS A 354 1.43 13.38 -15.34
C LYS A 354 0.74 14.45 -14.51
N HIS A 355 0.01 14.09 -13.46
CA HIS A 355 -0.94 14.99 -12.78
C HIS A 355 -0.82 14.97 -11.26
N GLN A 356 0.20 14.34 -10.71
CA GLN A 356 0.37 14.03 -9.29
C GLN A 356 -0.81 13.20 -8.72
N ALA A 357 -0.72 12.79 -7.46
CA ALA A 357 -1.76 11.97 -6.82
C ALA A 357 -3.14 12.66 -6.83
N LYS A 358 -3.18 13.99 -6.68
CA LYS A 358 -4.44 14.76 -6.70
C LYS A 358 -5.18 14.65 -8.03
N GLY A 359 -4.48 14.63 -9.15
CA GLY A 359 -5.07 14.47 -10.48
C GLY A 359 -5.38 13.02 -10.87
N ALA A 360 -4.89 12.05 -10.11
CA ALA A 360 -5.06 10.61 -10.34
C ALA A 360 -6.02 9.93 -9.33
N MET A 361 -6.76 10.70 -8.54
CA MET A 361 -7.59 10.18 -7.43
C MET A 361 -8.61 9.12 -7.87
N LYS A 362 -9.17 9.24 -9.07
CA LYS A 362 -10.13 8.28 -9.62
C LYS A 362 -9.45 6.95 -9.91
N GLU A 363 -8.33 6.98 -10.62
CA GLU A 363 -7.55 5.79 -11.01
C GLU A 363 -6.96 5.09 -9.77
N ILE A 364 -6.45 5.86 -8.81
CA ILE A 364 -6.00 5.34 -7.50
C ILE A 364 -7.16 4.66 -6.76
N ALA A 365 -8.34 5.26 -6.72
CA ALA A 365 -9.50 4.69 -6.05
C ALA A 365 -9.94 3.38 -6.73
N ILE A 366 -10.01 3.34 -8.07
CA ILE A 366 -10.34 2.12 -8.83
C ILE A 366 -9.35 1.00 -8.52
N ALA A 367 -8.04 1.28 -8.60
CA ALA A 367 -7.01 0.29 -8.26
C ALA A 367 -7.18 -0.21 -6.82
N LYS A 368 -7.43 0.70 -5.85
CA LYS A 368 -7.46 0.39 -4.42
C LYS A 368 -8.59 -0.56 -4.00
N PHE A 369 -9.80 -0.45 -4.58
CA PHE A 369 -10.86 -1.42 -4.25
C PHE A 369 -10.82 -2.68 -5.13
N THR A 370 -10.19 -2.62 -6.32
CA THR A 370 -10.13 -3.75 -7.25
C THR A 370 -8.98 -4.70 -6.92
N ILE A 371 -7.77 -4.16 -6.76
CA ILE A 371 -6.55 -4.97 -6.69
C ILE A 371 -6.44 -5.84 -5.43
N PRO A 372 -6.65 -5.32 -4.20
CA PRO A 372 -6.58 -6.17 -3.02
C PRO A 372 -7.64 -7.28 -3.03
N LYS A 373 -8.83 -7.00 -3.57
CA LYS A 373 -9.88 -8.00 -3.75
C LYS A 373 -9.46 -9.07 -4.75
N MET A 374 -8.94 -8.68 -5.91
CA MET A 374 -8.40 -9.58 -6.93
C MET A 374 -7.31 -10.48 -6.35
N ALA A 375 -6.33 -9.88 -5.64
CA ALA A 375 -5.22 -10.61 -5.07
C ALA A 375 -5.68 -11.65 -4.03
N CYS A 376 -6.61 -11.29 -3.13
CA CYS A 376 -7.23 -12.24 -2.21
C CYS A 376 -7.90 -13.41 -2.97
N THR A 377 -8.59 -13.14 -4.07
CA THR A 377 -9.26 -14.18 -4.87
C THR A 377 -8.25 -15.13 -5.52
N VAL A 378 -7.14 -14.61 -6.05
CA VAL A 378 -6.09 -15.46 -6.64
C VAL A 378 -5.40 -16.33 -5.58
N VAL A 379 -5.09 -15.76 -4.41
CA VAL A 379 -4.51 -16.52 -3.30
C VAL A 379 -5.48 -17.59 -2.81
N ASP A 380 -6.77 -17.30 -2.67
CA ASP A 380 -7.81 -18.27 -2.29
C ASP A 380 -7.86 -19.47 -3.25
N ARG A 381 -7.81 -19.22 -4.56
CA ARG A 381 -7.74 -20.28 -5.58
C ARG A 381 -6.49 -21.15 -5.44
N ALA A 382 -5.34 -20.52 -5.13
CA ALA A 382 -4.11 -21.24 -4.87
C ALA A 382 -4.22 -22.09 -3.59
N MET A 383 -4.76 -21.53 -2.49
CA MET A 383 -5.04 -22.26 -1.24
C MET A 383 -5.93 -23.49 -1.51
N GLN A 384 -6.98 -23.33 -2.31
CA GLN A 384 -7.88 -24.43 -2.67
C GLN A 384 -7.14 -25.55 -3.41
N ALA A 385 -6.21 -25.22 -4.32
CA ALA A 385 -5.39 -26.20 -5.02
C ALA A 385 -4.40 -26.97 -4.10
N PHE A 386 -3.96 -26.31 -3.02
CA PHE A 386 -3.12 -26.94 -2.00
C PHE A 386 -3.92 -27.78 -0.98
N GLY A 387 -5.24 -27.55 -0.85
CA GLY A 387 -6.08 -28.18 0.17
C GLY A 387 -5.70 -27.71 1.58
N ALA A 388 -5.72 -28.59 2.57
CA ALA A 388 -5.40 -28.24 3.97
C ALA A 388 -3.98 -27.66 4.14
N GLU A 389 -3.01 -28.07 3.35
CA GLU A 389 -1.66 -27.50 3.32
C GLU A 389 -1.69 -25.99 3.00
N GLY A 390 -2.58 -25.54 2.11
CA GLY A 390 -2.70 -24.15 1.70
C GLY A 390 -3.19 -23.18 2.79
N ILE A 391 -3.84 -23.70 3.84
CA ILE A 391 -4.29 -22.90 4.99
C ILE A 391 -3.40 -23.09 6.22
N SER A 392 -2.36 -23.93 6.11
CA SER A 392 -1.36 -24.16 7.16
C SER A 392 -0.24 -23.11 7.12
N GLN A 393 0.60 -23.12 8.15
CA GLN A 393 1.82 -22.30 8.21
C GLN A 393 2.99 -22.90 7.42
N ASP A 394 2.83 -24.11 6.87
CA ASP A 394 3.84 -24.76 6.02
C ASP A 394 3.96 -24.08 4.65
N GLN A 395 2.91 -23.35 4.25
CA GLN A 395 2.85 -22.54 3.05
C GLN A 395 2.66 -21.06 3.39
N GLN A 396 3.21 -20.18 2.55
CA GLN A 396 3.06 -18.72 2.72
C GLN A 396 1.67 -18.19 2.36
N LEU A 397 0.82 -19.02 1.73
CA LEU A 397 -0.47 -18.59 1.17
C LEU A 397 -1.41 -18.02 2.23
N ALA A 398 -1.53 -18.68 3.39
CA ALA A 398 -2.41 -18.22 4.46
C ALA A 398 -1.99 -16.87 5.03
N GLN A 399 -0.69 -16.66 5.27
CA GLN A 399 -0.16 -15.37 5.71
C GLN A 399 -0.32 -14.29 4.63
N THR A 400 -0.03 -14.61 3.37
CA THR A 400 -0.23 -13.71 2.23
C THR A 400 -1.69 -13.29 2.11
N TYR A 401 -2.64 -14.22 2.26
CA TYR A 401 -4.07 -13.91 2.28
C TYR A 401 -4.42 -12.95 3.43
N ALA A 402 -3.92 -13.21 4.63
CA ALA A 402 -4.16 -12.36 5.80
C ALA A 402 -3.68 -10.93 5.55
N GLN A 403 -2.46 -10.75 5.05
CA GLN A 403 -1.87 -9.45 4.73
C GLN A 403 -2.65 -8.72 3.63
N LEU A 404 -2.98 -9.39 2.52
CA LEU A 404 -3.77 -8.82 1.43
C LEU A 404 -5.19 -8.44 1.88
N ARG A 405 -5.79 -9.23 2.79
CA ARG A 405 -7.13 -8.98 3.31
C ARG A 405 -7.19 -7.67 4.11
N THR A 406 -6.11 -7.30 4.81
CA THR A 406 -6.02 -6.03 5.54
C THR A 406 -6.08 -4.83 4.60
N LEU A 407 -5.54 -4.96 3.38
CA LEU A 407 -5.49 -3.87 2.40
C LEU A 407 -6.88 -3.47 1.87
N ARG A 408 -7.91 -4.27 2.10
CA ARG A 408 -9.29 -3.91 1.80
C ARG A 408 -9.89 -2.92 2.80
N PHE A 409 -9.19 -2.67 3.93
CA PHE A 409 -9.55 -1.68 4.96
C PHE A 409 -8.51 -0.57 5.07
N ALA A 410 -7.22 -0.93 5.06
CA ALA A 410 -6.11 0.01 5.22
C ALA A 410 -6.14 1.10 4.15
N ASP A 411 -5.77 2.32 4.50
CA ASP A 411 -5.78 3.51 3.63
C ASP A 411 -7.16 3.83 3.00
N GLY A 412 -8.21 3.42 3.67
CA GLY A 412 -9.62 3.54 3.28
C GLY A 412 -10.21 2.22 2.79
N PRO A 413 -11.41 1.83 3.30
CA PRO A 413 -12.09 0.62 2.88
C PRO A 413 -12.60 0.70 1.44
N ASP A 414 -12.87 -0.48 0.86
CA ASP A 414 -13.36 -0.62 -0.52
C ASP A 414 -14.56 0.31 -0.78
N GLU A 415 -15.49 0.41 0.16
CA GLU A 415 -16.74 1.18 0.06
C GLU A 415 -16.49 2.69 -0.08
N VAL A 416 -15.50 3.24 0.63
CA VAL A 416 -15.13 4.66 0.53
C VAL A 416 -14.60 4.97 -0.88
N HIS A 417 -13.76 4.10 -1.42
CA HIS A 417 -13.22 4.26 -2.77
C HIS A 417 -14.29 4.08 -3.84
N MET A 418 -15.16 3.08 -3.71
CA MET A 418 -16.30 2.86 -4.62
C MET A 418 -17.24 4.07 -4.62
N GLN A 419 -17.58 4.61 -3.43
CA GLN A 419 -18.42 5.80 -3.31
C GLN A 419 -17.79 7.01 -4.00
N GLN A 420 -16.48 7.21 -3.84
CA GLN A 420 -15.75 8.29 -4.50
C GLN A 420 -15.84 8.17 -6.03
N VAL A 421 -15.61 6.98 -6.58
CA VAL A 421 -15.70 6.72 -8.03
C VAL A 421 -17.12 6.93 -8.53
N GLY A 422 -18.12 6.37 -7.85
CA GLY A 422 -19.53 6.53 -8.21
C GLY A 422 -19.98 7.99 -8.25
N ARG A 423 -19.62 8.78 -7.23
CA ARG A 423 -19.90 10.23 -7.22
C ARG A 423 -19.23 10.98 -8.36
N ASN A 424 -18.01 10.57 -8.75
CA ASN A 424 -17.30 11.19 -9.87
C ASN A 424 -17.97 10.85 -11.22
N GLU A 425 -18.45 9.61 -11.40
CA GLU A 425 -19.16 9.22 -12.61
C GLU A 425 -20.51 9.97 -12.76
N LEU A 426 -21.24 10.17 -11.67
CA LEU A 426 -22.50 10.94 -11.69
C LEU A 426 -22.33 12.38 -12.22
N LYS A 427 -21.14 12.98 -12.04
CA LYS A 427 -20.86 14.34 -12.58
C LYS A 427 -20.90 14.41 -14.11
N ARG A 428 -20.85 13.27 -14.80
CA ARG A 428 -20.96 13.19 -16.27
C ARG A 428 -22.41 13.25 -16.76
N ALA A 429 -23.39 12.94 -15.89
CA ALA A 429 -24.79 12.82 -16.29
C ALA A 429 -25.37 14.07 -16.98
N PRO A 430 -25.13 15.33 -16.53
CA PRO A 430 -25.65 16.50 -17.22
C PRO A 430 -25.18 16.60 -18.69
N GLY A 431 -23.90 16.36 -18.95
CA GLY A 431 -23.36 16.38 -20.32
C GLY A 431 -23.90 15.25 -21.21
N LEU A 432 -24.17 14.09 -20.62
CA LEU A 432 -24.81 12.97 -21.34
C LEU A 432 -26.26 13.28 -21.69
N LEU A 433 -27.01 13.89 -20.77
CA LEU A 433 -28.39 14.33 -21.01
C LEU A 433 -28.46 15.39 -22.13
N GLN A 434 -27.57 16.38 -22.13
CA GLN A 434 -27.49 17.37 -23.19
C GLN A 434 -27.24 16.72 -24.55
N LYS A 435 -26.25 15.82 -24.66
CA LYS A 435 -25.95 15.08 -25.89
C LYS A 435 -27.14 14.25 -26.37
N GLN A 436 -27.85 13.59 -25.44
CA GLN A 436 -29.05 12.83 -25.76
C GLN A 436 -30.17 13.72 -26.33
N GLN A 437 -30.39 14.87 -25.70
CA GLN A 437 -31.39 15.85 -26.19
C GLN A 437 -31.03 16.38 -27.57
N GLU A 438 -29.78 16.71 -27.82
CA GLU A 438 -29.30 17.14 -29.15
C GLU A 438 -29.48 16.04 -30.20
N SER A 439 -29.16 14.77 -29.86
CA SER A 439 -29.37 13.63 -30.72
C SER A 439 -30.85 13.46 -31.09
N LYS A 440 -31.77 13.53 -30.11
CA LYS A 440 -33.21 13.45 -30.33
C LYS A 440 -33.74 14.56 -31.21
N ARG A 441 -33.22 15.80 -31.06
CA ARG A 441 -33.58 16.92 -31.93
C ARG A 441 -33.16 16.66 -33.38
N LYS A 442 -31.93 16.17 -33.60
CA LYS A 442 -31.43 15.81 -34.94
C LYS A 442 -32.22 14.64 -35.54
N GLU A 443 -32.53 13.63 -34.75
CA GLU A 443 -33.37 12.49 -35.15
C GLU A 443 -34.75 12.97 -35.66
N LYS A 444 -35.42 13.87 -34.93
CA LYS A 444 -36.70 14.44 -35.34
C LYS A 444 -36.61 15.11 -36.70
N VAL A 445 -35.58 15.95 -36.90
CA VAL A 445 -35.36 16.64 -38.20
C VAL A 445 -35.13 15.63 -39.35
N LEU A 446 -34.40 14.53 -39.09
CA LEU A 446 -34.15 13.47 -40.11
C LEU A 446 -35.42 12.72 -40.45
N LEU A 447 -36.23 12.38 -39.43
CA LEU A 447 -37.54 11.71 -39.64
C LEU A 447 -38.49 12.59 -40.46
N GLU A 448 -38.58 13.90 -40.12
CA GLU A 448 -39.38 14.86 -40.89
C GLU A 448 -38.93 14.94 -42.36
N LYS A 449 -37.63 15.02 -42.63
CA LYS A 449 -37.06 15.00 -43.98
C LYS A 449 -37.32 13.73 -44.75
N ALA A 450 -37.40 12.60 -44.05
CA ALA A 450 -37.68 11.28 -44.64
C ALA A 450 -39.21 11.00 -44.81
N GLY A 451 -40.08 11.94 -44.43
CA GLY A 451 -41.54 11.73 -44.46
C GLY A 451 -42.03 10.73 -43.45
N LEU A 452 -41.24 10.47 -42.38
CA LEU A 452 -41.56 9.51 -41.33
C LEU A 452 -41.99 10.24 -40.06
N THR A 453 -42.98 9.69 -39.36
CA THR A 453 -43.33 10.12 -38.01
C THR A 453 -42.63 9.24 -36.99
N ALA A 454 -42.07 9.85 -35.95
CA ALA A 454 -41.51 9.08 -34.84
C ALA A 454 -42.59 8.16 -34.24
N LYS A 455 -42.47 6.89 -34.37
CA LYS A 455 -43.19 5.93 -33.51
C LYS A 455 -42.47 5.93 -32.17
N LEU A 456 -43.07 6.53 -31.16
CA LEU A 456 -42.62 6.50 -29.74
C LEU A 456 -42.71 5.07 -29.22
#